data_e2b2b81cb40f879e9e3b9a8478a43234
#
_entry.id   e2b2b81cb40f879e9e3b9a8478a43234
#
_cell.length_a   1.000
_cell.length_b   1.000
_cell.length_c   1.000
_cell.angle_alpha   90.00
_cell.angle_beta   90.00
_cell.angle_gamma   90.00
#
_symmetry.space_group_name_H-M   'P 1'
#
loop_
_entity.id
_entity.type
_entity.pdbx_description
1 polymer ?
#
loop_
_entity_poly.entity_id
_entity_poly.type
_entity_poly.pdbx_seq_one_letter_code
_entity_poly.pdbx_strand_id
1 'polypeptide(L)'
;MIKLLQQYEYKIVYKRMLYTCFILFIYILGTNISIVSYGDMQVKHESFFKIAISNMGGDVNTLNVFTLGLGPWLTSMIILMLISYRNMDKYMKQTRLEKHYKERILTLILSVIQSYFVIHEYVMKDRVHYENIYLMILILITGTMLLVWLADKNSRYGIAGPMPIVMVSIIKSMMHQRFEHIDAGHIIITLLLILVIITLIILLFIELVEVRLPYIDLMNVSATNMKSYLSWKVNPAGSITLMMSISVFVFLKSGIHFILSIFNDDISDDLQMLTFDSAIGISIYLIIQLVLGYFLSRFLINTKQKTKDFLKSGNYFLTVKPGKDTERYLNCNARRMCWFGSTLVTVIIGIPLYCTLLVPHLSTEIYFAVQLIVLIYISINIAETIRTYLYFDKYKSFLNQYW
;
A
#
# COMPACT_ATOMS: atom_id res chain seq x y z
N MET A 1 -28.78 -8.04 21.32
CA MET A 1 -27.82 -6.97 20.94
C MET A 1 -27.16 -6.33 22.16
N ILE A 2 -27.85 -5.93 23.20
CA ILE A 2 -27.28 -5.29 24.42
C ILE A 2 -26.35 -6.25 25.21
N LYS A 3 -26.64 -7.55 25.31
CA LYS A 3 -25.78 -8.54 25.95
C LYS A 3 -24.45 -8.81 25.22
N LEU A 4 -24.39 -8.59 23.88
CA LEU A 4 -23.15 -8.69 23.09
C LEU A 4 -22.24 -7.49 23.33
N LEU A 5 -22.79 -6.32 23.60
CA LEU A 5 -22.03 -5.09 23.91
C LEU A 5 -21.42 -5.10 25.32
N GLN A 6 -21.85 -6.00 26.19
CA GLN A 6 -21.32 -6.14 27.55
C GLN A 6 -20.10 -7.07 27.60
N GLN A 7 -19.80 -7.83 26.57
CA GLN A 7 -18.58 -8.65 26.53
C GLN A 7 -17.36 -7.74 26.40
N TYR A 8 -16.43 -7.85 27.31
CA TYR A 8 -15.20 -7.04 27.42
C TYR A 8 -14.39 -6.98 26.10
N GLU A 9 -14.48 -8.01 25.33
CA GLU A 9 -13.84 -8.27 24.05
C GLU A 9 -14.28 -7.25 22.98
N TYR A 10 -15.58 -7.14 22.75
CA TYR A 10 -16.13 -6.16 21.81
C TYR A 10 -15.81 -4.71 22.21
N LYS A 11 -15.62 -4.44 23.50
CA LYS A 11 -15.28 -3.11 23.99
C LYS A 11 -13.92 -2.63 23.49
N ILE A 12 -12.94 -3.52 23.35
CA ILE A 12 -11.61 -3.19 22.81
C ILE A 12 -11.69 -2.85 21.33
N VAL A 13 -12.41 -3.66 20.54
CA VAL A 13 -12.60 -3.42 19.09
C VAL A 13 -13.36 -2.11 18.87
N TYR A 14 -14.43 -1.86 19.61
CA TYR A 14 -15.17 -0.58 19.53
C TYR A 14 -14.30 0.63 19.83
N LYS A 15 -13.49 0.56 20.90
CA LYS A 15 -12.57 1.63 21.25
C LYS A 15 -11.57 1.92 20.12
N ARG A 16 -11.03 0.88 19.49
CA ARG A 16 -10.13 1.01 18.35
C ARG A 16 -10.83 1.57 17.10
N MET A 17 -12.06 1.13 16.82
CA MET A 17 -12.87 1.67 15.72
C MET A 17 -13.16 3.15 15.91
N LEU A 18 -13.62 3.56 17.10
CA LEU A 18 -13.86 4.96 17.42
C LEU A 18 -12.60 5.83 17.26
N TYR A 19 -11.45 5.30 17.71
CA TYR A 19 -10.19 6.00 17.55
C TYR A 19 -9.81 6.18 16.05
N THR A 20 -10.00 5.14 15.25
CA THR A 20 -9.80 5.21 13.79
C THR A 20 -10.76 6.21 13.16
N CYS A 21 -12.05 6.22 13.52
CA CYS A 21 -13.02 7.21 13.03
C CYS A 21 -12.60 8.65 13.39
N PHE A 22 -12.08 8.87 14.59
CA PHE A 22 -11.58 10.17 15.01
C PHE A 22 -10.38 10.63 14.15
N ILE A 23 -9.44 9.74 13.87
CA ILE A 23 -8.30 10.03 12.98
C ILE A 23 -8.78 10.36 11.56
N LEU A 24 -9.73 9.58 11.03
CA LEU A 24 -10.30 9.84 9.72
C LEU A 24 -11.04 11.18 9.65
N PHE A 25 -11.70 11.57 10.73
CA PHE A 25 -12.32 12.89 10.84
C PHE A 25 -11.29 14.02 10.74
N ILE A 26 -10.16 13.92 11.46
CA ILE A 26 -9.05 14.89 11.35
C ILE A 26 -8.49 14.93 9.93
N TYR A 27 -8.34 13.75 9.31
CA TYR A 27 -7.87 13.64 7.93
C TYR A 27 -8.81 14.36 6.95
N ILE A 28 -10.12 14.13 7.03
CA ILE A 28 -11.11 14.77 6.17
C ILE A 28 -11.11 16.30 6.38
N LEU A 29 -11.02 16.77 7.62
CA LEU A 29 -10.91 18.22 7.88
C LEU A 29 -9.66 18.81 7.21
N GLY A 30 -8.51 18.17 7.34
CA GLY A 30 -7.25 18.66 6.76
C GLY A 30 -7.23 18.66 5.23
N THR A 31 -7.92 17.69 4.59
CA THR A 31 -8.05 17.67 3.12
C THR A 31 -8.98 18.77 2.57
N ASN A 32 -9.83 19.37 3.40
CA ASN A 32 -10.69 20.46 3.02
C ASN A 32 -10.06 21.85 3.26
N ILE A 33 -8.88 21.91 3.88
CA ILE A 33 -8.15 23.17 4.05
C ILE A 33 -7.28 23.38 2.81
N SER A 34 -7.78 24.20 1.87
CA SER A 34 -7.03 24.58 0.68
C SER A 34 -5.95 25.62 1.04
N ILE A 35 -4.75 25.42 0.51
CA ILE A 35 -3.62 26.37 0.67
C ILE A 35 -3.80 27.56 -0.25
N VAL A 36 -4.43 27.33 -1.41
CA VAL A 36 -4.67 28.33 -2.44
C VAL A 36 -6.16 28.55 -2.61
N SER A 37 -6.60 29.79 -2.40
CA SER A 37 -8.00 30.21 -2.52
C SER A 37 -8.29 30.66 -3.96
N TYR A 38 -8.30 29.73 -4.92
CA TYR A 38 -8.71 30.06 -6.29
C TYR A 38 -9.82 29.13 -6.76
N GLY A 39 -10.86 29.75 -7.32
CA GLY A 39 -11.97 29.09 -7.93
C GLY A 39 -11.49 28.20 -9.09
N ASP A 40 -12.07 27.01 -9.17
CA ASP A 40 -12.09 26.07 -10.28
C ASP A 40 -10.78 25.92 -11.08
N MET A 41 -9.66 25.79 -10.41
CA MET A 41 -8.50 25.20 -11.05
C MET A 41 -8.78 23.69 -11.25
N GLN A 42 -9.51 23.40 -12.30
CA GLN A 42 -9.55 22.05 -12.85
C GLN A 42 -8.16 21.76 -13.37
N VAL A 43 -7.35 21.17 -12.52
CA VAL A 43 -6.08 20.59 -12.95
C VAL A 43 -6.42 19.57 -14.03
N LYS A 44 -6.26 19.96 -15.30
CA LYS A 44 -6.30 19.08 -16.48
C LYS A 44 -5.09 18.12 -16.43
N HIS A 45 -4.78 17.60 -15.24
CA HIS A 45 -3.75 16.61 -15.09
C HIS A 45 -4.30 15.25 -15.41
N GLU A 46 -3.47 14.51 -16.06
CA GLU A 46 -3.62 13.09 -16.33
C GLU A 46 -4.39 12.41 -15.20
N SER A 47 -5.50 11.84 -15.51
CA SER A 47 -6.40 11.17 -14.55
C SER A 47 -5.62 10.19 -13.67
N PHE A 48 -4.51 9.63 -14.21
CA PHE A 48 -3.65 8.71 -13.49
C PHE A 48 -2.82 9.36 -12.35
N PHE A 49 -2.28 10.57 -12.51
CA PHE A 49 -1.53 11.24 -11.44
C PHE A 49 -2.40 11.49 -10.21
N LYS A 50 -3.66 11.87 -10.43
CA LYS A 50 -4.67 12.00 -9.36
C LYS A 50 -4.89 10.67 -8.65
N ILE A 51 -5.01 9.58 -9.41
CA ILE A 51 -5.16 8.23 -8.89
C ILE A 51 -3.95 7.81 -8.09
N ALA A 52 -2.74 8.08 -8.59
CA ALA A 52 -1.50 7.74 -7.92
C ALA A 52 -1.39 8.41 -6.55
N ILE A 53 -1.66 9.70 -6.45
CA ILE A 53 -1.59 10.43 -5.18
C ILE A 53 -2.72 9.99 -4.24
N SER A 54 -3.91 9.75 -4.75
CA SER A 54 -5.03 9.25 -3.95
C SER A 54 -4.72 7.87 -3.34
N ASN A 55 -4.05 6.99 -4.07
CA ASN A 55 -3.59 5.69 -3.55
C ASN A 55 -2.48 5.79 -2.48
N MET A 56 -1.88 6.96 -2.33
CA MET A 56 -0.93 7.28 -1.25
C MET A 56 -1.58 8.03 -0.08
N GLY A 57 -2.90 8.21 -0.09
CA GLY A 57 -3.61 8.99 0.94
C GLY A 57 -3.49 10.50 0.77
N GLY A 58 -3.09 10.99 -0.40
CA GLY A 58 -3.09 12.41 -0.76
C GLY A 58 -4.37 12.84 -1.49
N ASP A 59 -4.56 14.13 -1.66
CA ASP A 59 -5.67 14.69 -2.44
C ASP A 59 -5.13 15.82 -3.33
N VAL A 60 -5.27 15.65 -4.64
CA VAL A 60 -4.74 16.57 -5.67
C VAL A 60 -5.85 17.42 -6.31
N ASN A 61 -7.11 17.18 -5.96
CA ASN A 61 -8.19 17.95 -6.54
C ASN A 61 -8.08 19.45 -6.18
N THR A 62 -7.55 19.72 -5.00
CA THR A 62 -7.19 21.06 -4.52
C THR A 62 -5.81 20.97 -3.85
N LEU A 63 -4.97 22.01 -4.03
CA LEU A 63 -3.72 22.07 -3.28
C LEU A 63 -4.04 22.31 -1.80
N ASN A 64 -4.06 21.24 -1.03
CA ASN A 64 -4.43 21.24 0.40
C ASN A 64 -3.24 20.79 1.26
N VAL A 65 -3.39 20.87 2.58
CA VAL A 65 -2.34 20.52 3.55
C VAL A 65 -1.85 19.07 3.36
N PHE A 66 -2.72 18.15 2.89
CA PHE A 66 -2.41 16.72 2.73
C PHE A 66 -2.22 16.28 1.28
N THR A 67 -1.93 17.19 0.36
CA THR A 67 -1.74 16.86 -1.06
C THR A 67 -0.68 15.79 -1.29
N LEU A 68 0.46 15.83 -0.61
CA LEU A 68 1.50 14.80 -0.72
C LEU A 68 1.10 13.44 -0.13
N GLY A 69 0.12 13.42 0.77
CA GLY A 69 -0.29 12.19 1.44
C GLY A 69 0.81 11.50 2.23
N LEU A 70 0.81 10.18 2.20
CA LEU A 70 1.80 9.29 2.81
C LEU A 70 2.92 8.89 1.84
N GLY A 71 2.97 9.45 0.61
CA GLY A 71 3.94 9.11 -0.42
C GLY A 71 5.39 9.12 0.04
N PRO A 72 5.90 10.23 0.63
CA PRO A 72 7.28 10.32 1.13
C PRO A 72 7.61 9.27 2.18
N TRP A 73 6.67 8.91 3.03
CA TRP A 73 6.83 7.89 4.04
C TRP A 73 6.90 6.48 3.45
N LEU A 74 6.01 6.16 2.49
CA LEU A 74 6.03 4.87 1.80
C LEU A 74 7.34 4.65 1.05
N THR A 75 7.84 5.68 0.34
CA THR A 75 9.14 5.61 -0.34
C THR A 75 10.30 5.45 0.64
N SER A 76 10.30 6.15 1.77
CA SER A 76 11.33 6.00 2.80
C SER A 76 11.35 4.58 3.38
N MET A 77 10.19 4.01 3.64
CA MET A 77 10.03 2.65 4.15
C MET A 77 10.60 1.62 3.17
N ILE A 78 10.35 1.78 1.86
CA ILE A 78 10.90 0.89 0.82
C ILE A 78 12.42 0.98 0.78
N ILE A 79 12.98 2.20 0.74
CA ILE A 79 14.43 2.40 0.69
C ILE A 79 15.11 1.73 1.90
N LEU A 80 14.56 1.92 3.10
CA LEU A 80 15.07 1.28 4.30
C LEU A 80 14.92 -0.25 4.27
N MET A 81 13.81 -0.77 3.75
CA MET A 81 13.62 -2.21 3.57
C MET A 81 14.63 -2.81 2.59
N LEU A 82 14.87 -2.17 1.46
CA LEU A 82 15.84 -2.63 0.46
C LEU A 82 17.28 -2.63 1.02
N ILE A 83 17.66 -1.58 1.75
CA ILE A 83 18.96 -1.53 2.44
C ILE A 83 19.06 -2.63 3.50
N SER A 84 17.97 -2.85 4.25
CA SER A 84 17.91 -3.86 5.31
C SER A 84 17.94 -5.29 4.77
N TYR A 85 17.40 -5.50 3.58
CA TYR A 85 17.43 -6.83 2.91
C TYR A 85 18.86 -7.31 2.66
N ARG A 86 19.77 -6.40 2.33
CA ARG A 86 21.20 -6.74 2.15
C ARG A 86 21.86 -7.21 3.44
N ASN A 87 21.48 -6.66 4.62
CA ASN A 87 22.05 -6.96 5.92
C ASN A 87 20.99 -7.29 6.97
N MET A 88 20.21 -8.35 6.73
CA MET A 88 19.08 -8.75 7.57
C MET A 88 19.46 -9.00 9.04
N ASP A 89 20.62 -9.59 9.30
CA ASP A 89 21.10 -9.88 10.66
C ASP A 89 21.38 -8.58 11.45
N LYS A 90 21.91 -7.53 10.79
CA LYS A 90 22.11 -6.21 11.40
C LYS A 90 20.77 -5.51 11.66
N TYR A 91 19.84 -5.61 10.72
CA TYR A 91 18.52 -5.03 10.85
C TYR A 91 17.72 -5.62 12.02
N MET A 92 17.82 -6.94 12.24
CA MET A 92 17.14 -7.62 13.35
C MET A 92 17.69 -7.24 14.72
N LYS A 93 18.96 -6.78 14.80
CA LYS A 93 19.58 -6.32 16.06
C LYS A 93 19.24 -4.88 16.41
N GLN A 94 18.74 -4.09 15.46
CA GLN A 94 18.36 -2.69 15.70
C GLN A 94 17.12 -2.59 16.58
N THR A 95 17.11 -1.62 17.48
CA THR A 95 15.95 -1.32 18.31
C THR A 95 14.81 -0.71 17.50
N ARG A 96 13.58 -0.81 17.99
CA ARG A 96 12.41 -0.19 17.33
C ARG A 96 12.58 1.33 17.23
N LEU A 97 13.14 1.97 18.24
CA LEU A 97 13.38 3.42 18.25
C LEU A 97 14.37 3.82 17.16
N GLU A 98 15.48 3.09 17.02
CA GLU A 98 16.48 3.37 15.99
C GLU A 98 15.90 3.28 14.57
N LYS A 99 15.09 2.25 14.29
CA LYS A 99 14.39 2.10 13.02
C LYS A 99 13.44 3.26 12.77
N HIS A 100 12.67 3.63 13.78
CA HIS A 100 11.71 4.71 13.70
C HIS A 100 12.36 6.06 13.41
N TYR A 101 13.47 6.40 14.09
CA TYR A 101 14.20 7.64 13.81
C TYR A 101 14.79 7.68 12.40
N LYS A 102 15.40 6.59 11.92
CA LYS A 102 15.91 6.50 10.55
C LYS A 102 14.81 6.71 9.51
N GLU A 103 13.67 6.08 9.73
CA GLU A 103 12.50 6.23 8.87
C GLU A 103 11.99 7.66 8.85
N ARG A 104 11.90 8.34 10.00
CA ARG A 104 11.44 9.74 10.11
C ARG A 104 12.36 10.72 9.43
N ILE A 105 13.67 10.60 9.66
CA ILE A 105 14.67 11.47 9.01
C ILE A 105 14.59 11.32 7.49
N LEU A 106 14.56 10.08 7.00
CA LEU A 106 14.47 9.84 5.56
C LEU A 106 13.14 10.34 4.98
N THR A 107 12.02 10.15 5.68
CA THR A 107 10.72 10.69 5.29
C THR A 107 10.75 12.21 5.18
N LEU A 108 11.40 12.91 6.12
CA LEU A 108 11.52 14.36 6.09
C LEU A 108 12.32 14.80 4.86
N ILE A 109 13.47 14.18 4.59
CA ILE A 109 14.29 14.50 3.40
C ILE A 109 13.47 14.30 2.11
N LEU A 110 12.79 13.17 2.00
CA LEU A 110 11.98 12.87 0.82
C LEU A 110 10.76 13.79 0.69
N SER A 111 10.15 14.22 1.81
CA SER A 111 9.03 15.16 1.77
C SER A 111 9.46 16.55 1.28
N VAL A 112 10.67 17.01 1.60
CA VAL A 112 11.22 18.25 1.05
C VAL A 112 11.38 18.15 -0.47
N ILE A 113 11.94 17.05 -0.96
CA ILE A 113 12.15 16.82 -2.38
C ILE A 113 10.80 16.75 -3.12
N GLN A 114 9.88 15.94 -2.64
CA GLN A 114 8.58 15.76 -3.30
C GLN A 114 7.69 17.01 -3.23
N SER A 115 7.73 17.78 -2.13
CA SER A 115 6.99 19.04 -2.03
C SER A 115 7.48 20.07 -3.04
N TYR A 116 8.80 20.17 -3.23
CA TYR A 116 9.38 21.05 -4.24
C TYR A 116 8.88 20.67 -5.65
N PHE A 117 8.86 19.40 -5.99
CA PHE A 117 8.36 18.95 -7.30
C PHE A 117 6.90 19.26 -7.53
N VAL A 118 6.05 18.94 -6.54
CA VAL A 118 4.61 19.19 -6.64
C VAL A 118 4.35 20.67 -6.85
N ILE A 119 4.98 21.54 -6.07
CA ILE A 119 4.78 23.00 -6.21
C ILE A 119 5.33 23.50 -7.54
N HIS A 120 6.52 23.05 -7.96
CA HIS A 120 7.09 23.43 -9.25
C HIS A 120 6.17 23.05 -10.42
N GLU A 121 5.60 21.86 -10.39
CA GLU A 121 4.64 21.41 -11.41
C GLU A 121 3.36 22.26 -11.42
N TYR A 122 2.86 22.68 -10.23
CA TYR A 122 1.71 23.58 -10.13
C TYR A 122 2.03 25.01 -10.60
N VAL A 123 3.15 25.59 -10.18
CA VAL A 123 3.55 26.96 -10.52
C VAL A 123 3.87 27.12 -12.00
N MET A 124 4.61 26.18 -12.60
CA MET A 124 4.98 26.26 -14.03
C MET A 124 3.79 26.16 -14.97
N LYS A 125 2.75 25.39 -14.62
CA LYS A 125 1.56 25.25 -15.49
C LYS A 125 0.62 26.43 -15.44
N ASP A 126 0.46 27.08 -14.29
CA ASP A 126 -0.58 28.11 -14.13
C ASP A 126 -0.07 29.56 -14.26
N ARG A 127 1.25 29.75 -14.47
CA ARG A 127 1.88 31.09 -14.54
C ARG A 127 1.46 32.06 -13.42
N VAL A 128 1.05 31.52 -12.27
CA VAL A 128 0.62 32.32 -11.13
C VAL A 128 1.83 32.71 -10.31
N HIS A 129 2.04 34.01 -10.12
CA HIS A 129 3.06 34.55 -9.22
C HIS A 129 2.62 34.30 -7.78
N TYR A 130 3.16 33.26 -7.14
CA TYR A 130 2.99 33.05 -5.70
C TYR A 130 4.13 33.75 -4.95
N GLU A 131 3.77 34.69 -4.10
CA GLU A 131 4.73 35.47 -3.32
C GLU A 131 5.54 34.64 -2.31
N ASN A 132 5.07 33.42 -1.93
CA ASN A 132 5.69 32.63 -0.87
C ASN A 132 5.76 31.11 -1.16
N ILE A 133 6.52 30.69 -2.18
CA ILE A 133 6.75 29.28 -2.53
C ILE A 133 7.32 28.49 -1.33
N TYR A 134 8.24 29.09 -0.57
CA TYR A 134 8.83 28.43 0.60
C TYR A 134 7.83 28.12 1.70
N LEU A 135 6.83 28.98 1.90
CA LEU A 135 5.77 28.75 2.87
C LEU A 135 4.88 27.57 2.44
N MET A 136 4.57 27.47 1.15
CA MET A 136 3.79 26.34 0.61
C MET A 136 4.54 25.01 0.79
N ILE A 137 5.86 24.99 0.50
CA ILE A 137 6.71 23.82 0.74
C ILE A 137 6.65 23.43 2.23
N LEU A 138 6.79 24.38 3.14
CA LEU A 138 6.76 24.14 4.56
C LEU A 138 5.40 23.57 5.03
N ILE A 139 4.29 24.09 4.51
CA ILE A 139 2.95 23.57 4.82
C ILE A 139 2.80 22.11 4.33
N LEU A 140 3.25 21.80 3.13
CA LEU A 140 3.18 20.43 2.60
C LEU A 140 4.03 19.44 3.41
N ILE A 141 5.25 19.86 3.83
CA ILE A 141 6.11 19.03 4.68
C ILE A 141 5.45 18.79 6.04
N THR A 142 4.93 19.83 6.67
CA THR A 142 4.26 19.70 7.97
C THR A 142 3.01 18.84 7.88
N GLY A 143 2.23 18.97 6.77
CA GLY A 143 1.08 18.13 6.49
C GLY A 143 1.45 16.64 6.36
N THR A 144 2.49 16.31 5.61
CA THR A 144 2.95 14.91 5.49
C THR A 144 3.41 14.34 6.83
N MET A 145 4.21 15.09 7.60
CA MET A 145 4.67 14.65 8.92
C MET A 145 3.52 14.44 9.90
N LEU A 146 2.49 15.29 9.83
CA LEU A 146 1.27 15.14 10.63
C LEU A 146 0.49 13.89 10.21
N LEU A 147 0.33 13.62 8.91
CA LEU A 147 -0.32 12.39 8.44
C LEU A 147 0.42 11.14 8.89
N VAL A 148 1.73 11.15 8.80
CA VAL A 148 2.55 10.02 9.24
C VAL A 148 2.43 9.82 10.75
N TRP A 149 2.35 10.89 11.54
CA TRP A 149 2.06 10.81 12.98
C TRP A 149 0.66 10.24 13.25
N LEU A 150 -0.36 10.66 12.50
CA LEU A 150 -1.71 10.11 12.61
C LEU A 150 -1.74 8.60 12.25
N ALA A 151 -1.05 8.20 11.19
CA ALA A 151 -0.92 6.79 10.80
C ALA A 151 -0.26 5.93 11.88
N ASP A 152 0.80 6.43 12.53
CA ASP A 152 1.44 5.76 13.67
C ASP A 152 0.50 5.63 14.87
N LYS A 153 -0.22 6.68 15.19
CA LYS A 153 -1.22 6.65 16.26
C LYS A 153 -2.33 5.66 15.97
N ASN A 154 -2.79 5.62 14.69
CA ASN A 154 -3.77 4.63 14.26
C ASN A 154 -3.22 3.20 14.33
N SER A 155 -1.96 2.99 14.03
CA SER A 155 -1.31 1.68 14.17
C SER A 155 -1.26 1.19 15.62
N ARG A 156 -1.08 2.10 16.59
CA ARG A 156 -1.01 1.74 18.03
C ARG A 156 -2.38 1.59 18.67
N TYR A 157 -3.29 2.53 18.45
CA TYR A 157 -4.55 2.66 19.18
C TYR A 157 -5.77 2.37 18.32
N GLY A 158 -5.65 2.39 17.00
CA GLY A 158 -6.72 2.14 16.05
C GLY A 158 -6.62 0.78 15.36
N ILE A 159 -7.10 0.73 14.12
CA ILE A 159 -7.18 -0.48 13.28
C ILE A 159 -6.42 -0.24 11.98
N ALA A 160 -5.65 -1.22 11.55
CA ALA A 160 -4.99 -1.30 10.23
C ALA A 160 -4.03 -0.14 9.87
N GLY A 161 -3.56 0.67 10.84
CA GLY A 161 -2.54 1.70 10.64
C GLY A 161 -2.89 2.73 9.57
N PRO A 162 -2.09 2.89 8.49
CA PRO A 162 -2.30 3.90 7.44
C PRO A 162 -3.43 3.55 6.47
N MET A 163 -3.83 2.27 6.37
CA MET A 163 -4.76 1.79 5.34
C MET A 163 -6.12 2.50 5.33
N PRO A 164 -6.78 2.82 6.47
CA PRO A 164 -8.03 3.56 6.47
C PRO A 164 -7.91 4.98 5.89
N ILE A 165 -6.77 5.66 6.11
CA ILE A 165 -6.51 7.00 5.55
C ILE A 165 -6.48 6.91 4.02
N VAL A 166 -5.75 5.94 3.49
CA VAL A 166 -5.65 5.70 2.04
C VAL A 166 -6.99 5.31 1.46
N MET A 167 -7.75 4.46 2.15
CA MET A 167 -9.10 4.06 1.73
C MET A 167 -10.03 5.27 1.57
N VAL A 168 -10.05 6.20 2.53
CA VAL A 168 -10.86 7.42 2.46
C VAL A 168 -10.39 8.33 1.32
N SER A 169 -9.09 8.46 1.10
CA SER A 169 -8.54 9.21 -0.03
C SER A 169 -9.01 8.67 -1.37
N ILE A 170 -8.95 7.35 -1.56
CA ILE A 170 -9.42 6.70 -2.79
C ILE A 170 -10.91 6.95 -3.00
N ILE A 171 -11.73 6.76 -1.96
CA ILE A 171 -13.19 7.02 -2.03
C ILE A 171 -13.45 8.47 -2.42
N LYS A 172 -12.76 9.43 -1.80
CA LYS A 172 -12.89 10.85 -2.13
C LYS A 172 -12.50 11.13 -3.58
N SER A 173 -11.40 10.57 -4.06
CA SER A 173 -10.97 10.69 -5.46
C SER A 173 -12.00 10.12 -6.43
N MET A 174 -12.56 8.94 -6.14
CA MET A 174 -13.60 8.32 -6.96
C MET A 174 -14.88 9.15 -7.02
N MET A 175 -15.28 9.78 -5.91
CA MET A 175 -16.48 10.64 -5.87
C MET A 175 -16.32 11.95 -6.65
N HIS A 176 -15.10 12.44 -6.82
CA HIS A 176 -14.82 13.65 -7.60
C HIS A 176 -14.53 13.37 -9.08
N GLN A 177 -14.49 12.11 -9.48
CA GLN A 177 -14.30 11.73 -10.87
C GLN A 177 -15.59 12.01 -11.65
N ARG A 178 -15.51 12.88 -12.66
CA ARG A 178 -16.63 13.14 -13.57
C ARG A 178 -16.52 12.17 -14.74
N PHE A 179 -17.55 11.38 -14.94
CA PHE A 179 -17.69 10.59 -16.15
C PHE A 179 -18.22 11.50 -17.26
N GLU A 180 -17.45 11.71 -18.31
CA GLU A 180 -17.95 12.31 -19.54
C GLU A 180 -18.95 11.34 -20.18
N HIS A 181 -19.86 11.86 -21.02
CA HIS A 181 -20.85 11.00 -21.69
C HIS A 181 -20.13 9.87 -22.42
N ILE A 182 -20.44 8.63 -22.04
CA ILE A 182 -19.83 7.44 -22.60
C ILE A 182 -20.46 7.18 -23.97
N ASP A 183 -19.87 7.70 -25.03
CA ASP A 183 -20.26 7.42 -26.41
C ASP A 183 -19.76 6.05 -26.93
N ALA A 184 -19.38 5.17 -26.00
CA ALA A 184 -18.96 3.81 -26.33
C ALA A 184 -20.19 2.89 -26.51
N GLY A 185 -20.14 2.03 -27.51
CA GLY A 185 -21.20 1.04 -27.75
C GLY A 185 -21.45 0.17 -26.51
N HIS A 186 -22.70 -0.12 -26.20
CA HIS A 186 -23.12 -0.92 -25.03
C HIS A 186 -22.34 -2.23 -24.86
N ILE A 187 -21.88 -2.83 -25.97
CA ILE A 187 -21.09 -4.07 -25.97
C ILE A 187 -19.71 -3.86 -25.32
N ILE A 188 -19.05 -2.74 -25.61
CA ILE A 188 -17.70 -2.45 -25.09
C ILE A 188 -17.80 -2.20 -23.58
N ILE A 189 -18.80 -1.47 -23.11
CA ILE A 189 -19.04 -1.17 -21.69
C ILE A 189 -19.33 -2.47 -20.93
N THR A 190 -20.18 -3.35 -21.46
CA THR A 190 -20.48 -4.63 -20.80
C THR A 190 -19.27 -5.55 -20.73
N LEU A 191 -18.44 -5.58 -21.78
CA LEU A 191 -17.21 -6.38 -21.81
C LEU A 191 -16.19 -5.86 -20.78
N LEU A 192 -16.03 -4.54 -20.64
CA LEU A 192 -15.16 -3.92 -19.66
C LEU A 192 -15.65 -4.22 -18.23
N LEU A 193 -16.94 -4.12 -17.97
CA LEU A 193 -17.52 -4.43 -16.67
C LEU A 193 -17.30 -5.92 -16.30
N ILE A 194 -17.49 -6.84 -17.23
CA ILE A 194 -17.19 -8.27 -17.03
C ILE A 194 -15.71 -8.47 -16.71
N LEU A 195 -14.80 -7.81 -17.43
CA LEU A 195 -13.36 -7.89 -17.18
C LEU A 195 -13.01 -7.42 -15.76
N VAL A 196 -13.58 -6.30 -15.30
CA VAL A 196 -13.39 -5.79 -13.92
C VAL A 196 -13.89 -6.80 -12.89
N ILE A 197 -15.06 -7.37 -13.08
CA ILE A 197 -15.61 -8.36 -12.15
C ILE A 197 -14.70 -9.60 -12.09
N ILE A 198 -14.24 -10.09 -13.23
CA ILE A 198 -13.33 -11.25 -13.29
C ILE A 198 -12.01 -10.93 -12.57
N THR A 199 -11.41 -9.77 -12.81
CA THR A 199 -10.16 -9.36 -12.12
C THR A 199 -10.35 -9.28 -10.61
N LEU A 200 -11.48 -8.75 -10.14
CA LEU A 200 -11.82 -8.70 -8.72
C LEU A 200 -11.94 -10.09 -8.09
N ILE A 201 -12.66 -11.01 -8.75
CA ILE A 201 -12.84 -12.38 -8.25
C ILE A 201 -11.48 -13.11 -8.17
N ILE A 202 -10.64 -12.98 -9.18
CA ILE A 202 -9.31 -13.61 -9.20
C ILE A 202 -8.44 -13.03 -8.08
N LEU A 203 -8.47 -11.71 -7.85
CA LEU A 203 -7.71 -11.04 -6.81
C LEU A 203 -8.14 -11.46 -5.40
N LEU A 204 -9.46 -11.56 -5.17
CA LEU A 204 -10.03 -12.10 -3.94
C LEU A 204 -9.55 -13.54 -3.69
N PHE A 205 -9.58 -14.37 -4.74
CA PHE A 205 -9.14 -15.75 -4.64
C PHE A 205 -7.65 -15.84 -4.25
N ILE A 206 -6.78 -15.06 -4.88
CA ILE A 206 -5.34 -15.03 -4.58
C ILE A 206 -5.07 -14.60 -3.13
N GLU A 207 -5.82 -13.64 -2.62
CA GLU A 207 -5.65 -13.15 -1.24
C GLU A 207 -6.06 -14.19 -0.20
N LEU A 208 -7.05 -15.03 -0.52
CA LEU A 208 -7.55 -16.08 0.37
C LEU A 208 -6.74 -17.37 0.31
N VAL A 209 -5.97 -17.59 -0.77
CA VAL A 209 -5.21 -18.83 -0.92
C VAL A 209 -3.96 -18.85 -0.05
N GLU A 210 -3.85 -19.90 0.76
CA GLU A 210 -2.73 -20.17 1.64
C GLU A 210 -1.97 -21.43 1.22
N VAL A 211 -0.65 -21.35 1.21
CA VAL A 211 0.22 -22.53 1.08
C VAL A 211 0.50 -23.07 2.48
N ARG A 212 0.13 -24.34 2.72
CA ARG A 212 0.29 -25.01 4.01
C ARG A 212 1.44 -25.98 3.96
N LEU A 213 2.47 -25.75 4.77
CA LEU A 213 3.64 -26.62 4.91
C LEU A 213 3.48 -27.45 6.19
N PRO A 214 3.26 -28.78 6.11
CA PRO A 214 3.08 -29.63 7.28
C PRO A 214 4.40 -29.78 8.03
N TYR A 215 4.38 -29.64 9.36
CA TYR A 215 5.52 -29.87 10.25
C TYR A 215 5.11 -30.66 11.49
N ILE A 216 6.06 -31.20 12.22
CA ILE A 216 5.84 -31.88 13.49
C ILE A 216 6.16 -30.91 14.63
N ASP A 217 5.17 -30.74 15.51
CA ASP A 217 5.28 -29.99 16.75
C ASP A 217 5.51 -30.94 17.91
N LEU A 218 6.73 -30.90 18.50
CA LEU A 218 7.07 -31.81 19.60
C LEU A 218 6.25 -31.57 20.86
N MET A 219 5.75 -30.36 21.07
CA MET A 219 4.96 -30.04 22.25
C MET A 219 3.51 -30.53 22.16
N ASN A 220 2.98 -30.73 20.94
CA ASN A 220 1.60 -31.10 20.69
C ASN A 220 1.40 -32.53 20.20
N VAL A 221 2.45 -33.35 20.16
CA VAL A 221 2.40 -34.73 19.64
C VAL A 221 1.40 -35.61 20.41
N SER A 222 1.11 -35.31 21.67
CA SER A 222 0.26 -36.15 22.53
C SER A 222 -1.21 -35.74 22.58
N ALA A 223 -1.59 -34.56 22.12
CA ALA A 223 -2.93 -34.01 22.39
C ALA A 223 -3.97 -34.22 21.30
N THR A 224 -3.59 -34.29 20.03
CA THR A 224 -4.56 -34.45 18.93
C THR A 224 -3.87 -34.98 17.66
N ASN A 225 -4.55 -35.85 16.92
CA ASN A 225 -4.16 -36.29 15.56
C ASN A 225 -4.15 -35.14 14.51
N MET A 226 -4.13 -33.89 14.95
CA MET A 226 -4.08 -32.74 14.06
C MET A 226 -2.66 -32.47 13.59
N LYS A 227 -2.43 -32.63 12.32
CA LYS A 227 -1.15 -32.26 11.68
C LYS A 227 -0.96 -30.76 11.79
N SER A 228 0.08 -30.32 12.50
CA SER A 228 0.48 -28.92 12.53
C SER A 228 1.01 -28.48 11.17
N TYR A 229 0.64 -27.28 10.71
CA TYR A 229 1.10 -26.74 9.44
C TYR A 229 1.46 -25.26 9.59
N LEU A 230 2.47 -24.86 8.83
CA LEU A 230 2.87 -23.46 8.67
C LEU A 230 2.11 -22.91 7.45
N SER A 231 1.19 -21.97 7.68
CA SER A 231 0.45 -21.32 6.60
C SER A 231 1.14 -20.04 6.16
N TRP A 232 1.26 -19.87 4.85
CA TRP A 232 1.72 -18.63 4.22
C TRP A 232 0.73 -18.22 3.13
N LYS A 233 0.36 -16.94 3.10
CA LYS A 233 -0.39 -16.38 1.96
C LYS A 233 0.47 -16.43 0.71
N VAL A 234 -0.14 -16.65 -0.44
CA VAL A 234 0.56 -16.65 -1.75
C VAL A 234 1.18 -15.29 -2.04
N ASN A 235 0.50 -14.20 -1.66
CA ASN A 235 1.02 -12.84 -1.78
C ASN A 235 0.90 -12.08 -0.45
N PRO A 236 1.80 -12.27 0.50
CA PRO A 236 1.69 -11.67 1.83
C PRO A 236 1.84 -10.15 1.83
N ALA A 237 2.45 -9.56 0.81
CA ALA A 237 2.67 -8.12 0.70
C ALA A 237 1.72 -7.43 -0.29
N GLY A 238 0.74 -8.11 -0.84
CA GLY A 238 0.01 -7.68 -2.02
C GLY A 238 -0.53 -6.24 -1.99
N SER A 239 -1.38 -5.89 -1.03
CA SER A 239 -1.95 -4.54 -0.91
C SER A 239 -0.90 -3.46 -0.62
N ILE A 240 0.06 -3.78 0.26
CA ILE A 240 1.15 -2.87 0.61
C ILE A 240 2.00 -2.58 -0.62
N THR A 241 2.26 -3.61 -1.44
CA THR A 241 3.03 -3.48 -2.67
C THR A 241 2.36 -2.56 -3.67
N LEU A 242 1.04 -2.65 -3.83
CA LEU A 242 0.27 -1.78 -4.73
C LEU A 242 0.41 -0.30 -4.35
N MET A 243 0.25 0.01 -3.08
CA MET A 243 0.40 1.38 -2.58
C MET A 243 1.85 1.87 -2.77
N MET A 244 2.82 1.02 -2.45
CA MET A 244 4.23 1.37 -2.49
C MET A 244 4.78 1.51 -3.92
N SER A 245 4.36 0.65 -4.86
CA SER A 245 4.84 0.70 -6.25
C SER A 245 4.45 1.99 -6.94
N ILE A 246 3.23 2.46 -6.70
CA ILE A 246 2.76 3.75 -7.21
C ILE A 246 3.61 4.90 -6.64
N SER A 247 3.88 4.86 -5.32
CA SER A 247 4.71 5.88 -4.66
C SER A 247 6.13 5.95 -5.24
N VAL A 248 6.76 4.78 -5.47
CA VAL A 248 8.09 4.70 -6.09
C VAL A 248 8.06 5.18 -7.52
N PHE A 249 7.03 4.84 -8.29
CA PHE A 249 6.91 5.29 -9.67
C PHE A 249 6.79 6.82 -9.77
N VAL A 250 5.93 7.44 -8.95
CA VAL A 250 5.81 8.90 -8.88
C VAL A 250 7.12 9.56 -8.44
N PHE A 251 7.80 8.98 -7.45
CA PHE A 251 9.10 9.48 -7.01
C PHE A 251 10.16 9.40 -8.10
N LEU A 252 10.23 8.31 -8.85
CA LEU A 252 11.16 8.14 -9.98
C LEU A 252 10.84 9.13 -11.10
N LYS A 253 9.56 9.29 -11.47
CA LYS A 253 9.12 10.28 -12.46
C LYS A 253 9.58 11.68 -12.07
N SER A 254 9.30 12.08 -10.81
CA SER A 254 9.70 13.38 -10.28
C SER A 254 11.23 13.55 -10.23
N GLY A 255 11.96 12.50 -9.85
CA GLY A 255 13.43 12.54 -9.80
C GLY A 255 14.06 12.68 -11.17
N ILE A 256 13.56 11.97 -12.18
CA ILE A 256 14.02 12.07 -13.57
C ILE A 256 13.71 13.46 -14.12
N HIS A 257 12.52 13.98 -13.85
CA HIS A 257 12.16 15.36 -14.23
C HIS A 257 13.15 16.38 -13.67
N PHE A 258 13.51 16.26 -12.41
CA PHE A 258 14.46 17.16 -11.77
C PHE A 258 15.87 17.08 -12.38
N ILE A 259 16.35 15.88 -12.62
CA ILE A 259 17.67 15.69 -13.24
C ILE A 259 17.69 16.32 -14.65
N LEU A 260 16.65 16.08 -15.43
CA LEU A 260 16.56 16.63 -16.79
C LEU A 260 16.42 18.17 -16.77
N SER A 261 15.66 18.74 -15.82
CA SER A 261 15.50 20.20 -15.69
C SER A 261 16.81 20.94 -15.36
N ILE A 262 17.82 20.23 -14.83
CA ILE A 262 19.16 20.80 -14.60
C ILE A 262 19.99 20.86 -15.91
N PHE A 263 19.72 19.93 -16.86
CA PHE A 263 20.53 19.77 -18.07
C PHE A 263 19.92 20.40 -19.32
N ASN A 264 18.60 20.54 -19.42
CA ASN A 264 17.89 21.07 -20.60
C ASN A 264 16.68 21.91 -20.19
N ASP A 265 16.49 23.08 -20.82
CA ASP A 265 15.33 23.96 -20.62
C ASP A 265 14.07 23.51 -21.39
N ASP A 266 14.19 22.65 -22.43
CA ASP A 266 13.10 22.20 -23.31
C ASP A 266 12.72 20.73 -23.06
N ILE A 267 12.06 20.43 -21.92
CA ILE A 267 11.89 19.05 -21.41
C ILE A 267 10.48 18.47 -21.64
N SER A 268 9.57 19.22 -22.28
CA SER A 268 8.16 18.85 -22.35
C SER A 268 7.87 17.52 -23.07
N ASP A 269 8.67 17.12 -24.04
CA ASP A 269 8.38 15.96 -24.88
C ASP A 269 8.95 14.64 -24.37
N ASP A 270 10.14 14.65 -23.76
CA ASP A 270 10.77 13.41 -23.24
C ASP A 270 10.05 12.82 -21.99
N LEU A 271 9.32 13.66 -21.27
CA LEU A 271 8.59 13.25 -20.07
C LEU A 271 7.22 12.66 -20.35
N GLN A 272 6.65 12.90 -21.53
CA GLN A 272 5.42 12.22 -21.95
C GLN A 272 5.62 10.70 -22.10
N MET A 273 6.87 10.23 -22.28
CA MET A 273 7.17 8.80 -22.28
C MET A 273 7.02 8.13 -20.91
N LEU A 274 7.11 8.89 -19.80
CA LEU A 274 6.96 8.38 -18.44
C LEU A 274 5.53 8.60 -17.87
N THR A 275 4.56 8.74 -18.76
CA THR A 275 3.14 8.79 -18.40
C THR A 275 2.50 7.42 -18.60
N PHE A 276 1.34 7.22 -17.96
CA PHE A 276 0.56 5.99 -18.17
C PHE A 276 -0.20 5.98 -19.50
N ASP A 277 -0.12 7.06 -20.27
CA ASP A 277 -0.63 7.12 -21.62
C ASP A 277 0.36 6.52 -22.64
N SER A 278 1.57 6.13 -22.16
CA SER A 278 2.60 5.47 -22.95
C SER A 278 2.80 4.02 -22.52
N ALA A 279 3.03 3.12 -23.49
CA ALA A 279 3.35 1.72 -23.20
C ALA A 279 4.62 1.57 -22.36
N ILE A 280 5.58 2.49 -22.50
CA ILE A 280 6.84 2.50 -21.76
C ILE A 280 6.57 2.81 -20.29
N GLY A 281 5.77 3.82 -19.98
CA GLY A 281 5.44 4.19 -18.60
C GLY A 281 4.69 3.06 -17.86
N ILE A 282 3.70 2.44 -18.51
CA ILE A 282 3.00 1.27 -17.94
C ILE A 282 3.98 0.12 -17.71
N SER A 283 4.87 -0.19 -18.67
CA SER A 283 5.85 -1.27 -18.53
C SER A 283 6.79 -1.05 -17.35
N ILE A 284 7.31 0.17 -17.18
CA ILE A 284 8.18 0.55 -16.06
C ILE A 284 7.44 0.37 -14.72
N TYR A 285 6.19 0.85 -14.64
CA TYR A 285 5.37 0.67 -13.44
C TYR A 285 5.18 -0.82 -13.10
N LEU A 286 4.85 -1.67 -14.07
CA LEU A 286 4.66 -3.10 -13.87
C LEU A 286 5.94 -3.82 -13.45
N ILE A 287 7.09 -3.41 -13.98
CA ILE A 287 8.40 -3.92 -13.56
C ILE A 287 8.67 -3.53 -12.09
N ILE A 288 8.43 -2.27 -11.71
CA ILE A 288 8.56 -1.81 -10.33
C ILE A 288 7.63 -2.61 -9.41
N GLN A 289 6.37 -2.78 -9.81
CA GLN A 289 5.36 -3.56 -9.09
C GLN A 289 5.83 -5.01 -8.84
N LEU A 290 6.34 -5.67 -9.87
CA LEU A 290 6.83 -7.05 -9.80
C LEU A 290 8.03 -7.18 -8.87
N VAL A 291 9.02 -6.30 -9.03
CA VAL A 291 10.24 -6.31 -8.23
C VAL A 291 9.93 -6.02 -6.77
N LEU A 292 9.14 -4.98 -6.48
CA LEU A 292 8.75 -4.65 -5.11
C LEU A 292 7.88 -5.76 -4.50
N GLY A 293 6.94 -6.33 -5.26
CA GLY A 293 6.10 -7.44 -4.82
C GLY A 293 6.93 -8.63 -4.33
N TYR A 294 7.93 -9.00 -5.10
CA TYR A 294 8.84 -10.07 -4.72
C TYR A 294 9.64 -9.73 -3.45
N PHE A 295 10.30 -8.56 -3.40
CA PHE A 295 11.16 -8.18 -2.28
C PHE A 295 10.36 -7.98 -0.98
N LEU A 296 9.22 -7.30 -1.03
CA LEU A 296 8.37 -7.08 0.14
C LEU A 296 7.79 -8.39 0.69
N SER A 297 7.29 -9.27 -0.18
CA SER A 297 6.77 -10.58 0.23
C SER A 297 7.87 -11.42 0.89
N ARG A 298 9.08 -11.42 0.33
CA ARG A 298 10.23 -12.09 0.92
C ARG A 298 10.63 -11.52 2.27
N PHE A 299 10.58 -10.19 2.41
CA PHE A 299 10.90 -9.51 3.66
C PHE A 299 9.89 -9.86 4.76
N LEU A 300 8.59 -9.90 4.44
CA LEU A 300 7.53 -10.26 5.39
C LEU A 300 7.60 -11.72 5.87
N ILE A 301 7.90 -12.65 4.97
CA ILE A 301 8.01 -14.09 5.32
C ILE A 301 9.18 -14.35 6.27
N ASN A 302 10.29 -13.65 6.11
CA ASN A 302 11.50 -13.74 6.94
C ASN A 302 11.88 -15.18 7.33
N THR A 303 12.26 -15.97 6.34
CA THR A 303 12.58 -17.40 6.50
C THR A 303 13.67 -17.68 7.54
N LYS A 304 14.67 -16.79 7.68
CA LYS A 304 15.73 -16.94 8.70
C LYS A 304 15.19 -16.87 10.12
N GLN A 305 14.30 -15.93 10.40
CA GLN A 305 13.70 -15.81 11.71
C GLN A 305 12.83 -17.02 12.03
N LYS A 306 12.01 -17.45 11.06
CA LYS A 306 11.16 -18.65 11.19
C LYS A 306 11.97 -19.90 11.47
N THR A 307 13.14 -20.08 10.80
CA THR A 307 14.03 -21.21 11.09
C THR A 307 14.58 -21.16 12.51
N LYS A 308 14.96 -19.98 13.02
CA LYS A 308 15.42 -19.82 14.39
C LYS A 308 14.30 -20.13 15.41
N ASP A 309 13.07 -19.72 15.11
CA ASP A 309 11.91 -20.00 15.94
C ASP A 309 11.60 -21.51 15.97
N PHE A 310 11.71 -22.21 14.83
CA PHE A 310 11.56 -23.67 14.75
C PHE A 310 12.62 -24.41 15.56
N LEU A 311 13.89 -23.95 15.50
CA LEU A 311 14.96 -24.54 16.30
C LEU A 311 14.74 -24.36 17.80
N LYS A 312 14.22 -23.19 18.23
CA LYS A 312 13.93 -22.90 19.63
C LYS A 312 12.75 -23.71 20.18
N SER A 313 11.72 -23.91 19.36
CA SER A 313 10.52 -24.69 19.74
C SER A 313 10.67 -26.19 19.54
N GLY A 314 11.80 -26.66 18.96
CA GLY A 314 12.01 -28.09 18.66
C GLY A 314 11.20 -28.61 17.47
N ASN A 315 10.50 -27.73 16.73
CA ASN A 315 9.68 -28.10 15.59
C ASN A 315 10.54 -28.47 14.38
N TYR A 316 10.13 -29.48 13.61
CA TYR A 316 10.89 -29.96 12.45
C TYR A 316 9.99 -30.47 11.31
N PHE A 317 10.55 -30.49 10.10
CA PHE A 317 9.92 -31.09 8.93
C PHE A 317 10.38 -32.56 8.77
N LEU A 318 9.47 -33.45 8.44
CA LEU A 318 9.72 -34.90 8.37
C LEU A 318 10.92 -35.31 7.52
N THR A 319 11.19 -34.56 6.44
CA THR A 319 12.22 -34.93 5.43
C THR A 319 13.46 -34.02 5.48
N VAL A 320 13.54 -33.07 6.43
CA VAL A 320 14.57 -32.02 6.43
C VAL A 320 15.26 -31.97 7.78
N LYS A 321 16.60 -31.97 7.78
CA LYS A 321 17.38 -31.83 9.01
C LYS A 321 17.18 -30.44 9.64
N PRO A 322 17.01 -30.36 10.97
CA PRO A 322 16.91 -29.08 11.67
C PRO A 322 18.14 -28.21 11.45
N GLY A 323 17.94 -26.91 11.25
CA GLY A 323 19.01 -25.95 11.07
C GLY A 323 19.12 -25.38 9.65
N LYS A 324 20.31 -25.45 9.04
CA LYS A 324 20.57 -24.86 7.72
C LYS A 324 19.74 -25.48 6.58
N ASP A 325 19.44 -26.76 6.66
CA ASP A 325 18.62 -27.43 5.64
C ASP A 325 17.16 -27.00 5.73
N THR A 326 16.64 -26.79 6.94
CA THR A 326 15.32 -26.18 7.16
C THR A 326 15.25 -24.77 6.59
N GLU A 327 16.30 -23.93 6.79
CA GLU A 327 16.36 -22.60 6.21
C GLU A 327 16.34 -22.66 4.67
N ARG A 328 17.12 -23.57 4.08
CA ARG A 328 17.17 -23.76 2.62
C ARG A 328 15.82 -24.21 2.07
N TYR A 329 15.16 -25.16 2.73
CA TYR A 329 13.83 -25.65 2.36
C TYR A 329 12.78 -24.53 2.40
N LEU A 330 12.67 -23.81 3.50
CA LEU A 330 11.76 -22.67 3.65
C LEU A 330 12.06 -21.57 2.63
N ASN A 331 13.35 -21.29 2.40
CA ASN A 331 13.79 -20.27 1.44
C ASN A 331 13.39 -20.60 0.00
N CYS A 332 13.51 -21.88 -0.39
CA CYS A 332 13.13 -22.35 -1.73
C CYS A 332 11.60 -22.20 -1.95
N ASN A 333 10.79 -22.68 -0.98
CA ASN A 333 9.34 -22.57 -1.05
C ASN A 333 8.86 -21.11 -1.04
N ALA A 334 9.42 -20.28 -0.16
CA ALA A 334 9.10 -18.86 -0.10
C ALA A 334 9.48 -18.13 -1.41
N ARG A 335 10.63 -18.48 -2.04
CA ARG A 335 11.03 -17.89 -3.32
C ARG A 335 10.02 -18.19 -4.41
N ARG A 336 9.63 -19.45 -4.58
CA ARG A 336 8.66 -19.87 -5.60
C ARG A 336 7.32 -19.19 -5.39
N MET A 337 6.84 -19.17 -4.16
CA MET A 337 5.55 -18.58 -3.80
C MET A 337 5.52 -17.07 -4.02
N CYS A 338 6.56 -16.34 -3.58
CA CYS A 338 6.63 -14.89 -3.75
C CYS A 338 6.72 -14.48 -5.23
N TRP A 339 7.48 -15.22 -6.06
CA TRP A 339 7.51 -14.99 -7.50
C TRP A 339 6.15 -15.21 -8.13
N PHE A 340 5.52 -16.33 -7.85
CA PHE A 340 4.20 -16.65 -8.38
C PHE A 340 3.16 -15.61 -7.97
N GLY A 341 3.10 -15.25 -6.68
CA GLY A 341 2.15 -14.24 -6.17
C GLY A 341 2.38 -12.85 -6.77
N SER A 342 3.65 -12.40 -6.85
CA SER A 342 3.95 -11.07 -7.43
C SER A 342 3.65 -11.02 -8.93
N THR A 343 4.00 -12.04 -9.70
CA THR A 343 3.69 -12.09 -11.14
C THR A 343 2.19 -12.12 -11.40
N LEU A 344 1.42 -12.90 -10.64
CA LEU A 344 -0.04 -12.94 -10.77
C LEU A 344 -0.67 -11.56 -10.55
N VAL A 345 -0.34 -10.88 -9.46
CA VAL A 345 -0.91 -9.56 -9.17
C VAL A 345 -0.47 -8.52 -10.23
N THR A 346 0.79 -8.59 -10.68
CA THR A 346 1.28 -7.70 -11.75
C THR A 346 0.53 -7.89 -13.06
N VAL A 347 0.23 -9.13 -13.44
CA VAL A 347 -0.54 -9.44 -14.66
C VAL A 347 -1.98 -8.94 -14.53
N ILE A 348 -2.63 -9.19 -13.38
CA ILE A 348 -4.02 -8.79 -13.14
C ILE A 348 -4.20 -7.27 -13.24
N ILE A 349 -3.25 -6.49 -12.74
CA ILE A 349 -3.29 -5.03 -12.82
C ILE A 349 -2.81 -4.54 -14.20
N GLY A 350 -1.86 -5.24 -14.79
CA GLY A 350 -1.32 -4.90 -16.09
C GLY A 350 -2.34 -5.00 -17.22
N ILE A 351 -3.22 -6.01 -17.20
CA ILE A 351 -4.24 -6.19 -18.23
C ILE A 351 -5.13 -4.94 -18.37
N PRO A 352 -5.80 -4.45 -17.33
CA PRO A 352 -6.59 -3.21 -17.43
C PRO A 352 -5.75 -2.00 -17.87
N LEU A 353 -4.53 -1.85 -17.36
CA LEU A 353 -3.67 -0.74 -17.72
C LEU A 353 -3.24 -0.77 -19.20
N TYR A 354 -2.97 -1.93 -19.78
CA TYR A 354 -2.71 -2.02 -21.22
C TYR A 354 -3.97 -1.80 -22.07
N CYS A 355 -5.15 -2.12 -21.53
CA CYS A 355 -6.42 -1.82 -22.20
C CYS A 355 -6.64 -0.30 -22.38
N THR A 356 -6.08 0.57 -21.53
CA THR A 356 -6.18 2.03 -21.73
C THR A 356 -5.50 2.49 -23.02
N LEU A 357 -4.42 1.82 -23.42
CA LEU A 357 -3.72 2.14 -24.68
C LEU A 357 -4.52 1.70 -25.92
N LEU A 358 -5.31 0.63 -25.81
CA LEU A 358 -6.12 0.13 -26.92
C LEU A 358 -7.40 0.97 -27.12
N VAL A 359 -7.94 1.53 -26.02
CA VAL A 359 -9.18 2.30 -26.05
C VAL A 359 -9.00 3.60 -25.24
N PRO A 360 -8.31 4.62 -25.78
CA PRO A 360 -8.01 5.87 -25.07
C PRO A 360 -9.27 6.64 -24.60
N HIS A 361 -10.39 6.52 -25.33
CA HIS A 361 -11.67 7.16 -24.96
C HIS A 361 -12.29 6.63 -23.65
N LEU A 362 -11.86 5.45 -23.18
CA LEU A 362 -12.33 4.79 -21.95
C LEU A 362 -11.26 4.81 -20.86
N SER A 363 -10.20 5.60 -20.98
CA SER A 363 -9.09 5.63 -20.02
C SER A 363 -9.57 6.00 -18.60
N THR A 364 -10.49 6.95 -18.48
CA THR A 364 -11.07 7.38 -17.20
C THR A 364 -11.82 6.25 -16.48
N GLU A 365 -12.61 5.48 -17.21
CA GLU A 365 -13.38 4.36 -16.67
C GLU A 365 -12.47 3.20 -16.27
N ILE A 366 -11.44 2.94 -17.07
CA ILE A 366 -10.45 1.89 -16.75
C ILE A 366 -9.64 2.29 -15.52
N TYR A 367 -9.23 3.55 -15.41
CA TYR A 367 -8.55 4.04 -14.21
C TYR A 367 -9.44 3.96 -12.96
N PHE A 368 -10.74 4.28 -13.11
CA PHE A 368 -11.71 4.07 -12.05
C PHE A 368 -11.79 2.60 -11.61
N ALA A 369 -11.80 1.68 -12.59
CA ALA A 369 -11.78 0.24 -12.31
C ALA A 369 -10.52 -0.18 -11.54
N VAL A 370 -9.35 0.34 -11.92
CA VAL A 370 -8.09 0.07 -11.19
C VAL A 370 -8.16 0.62 -9.75
N GLN A 371 -8.69 1.82 -9.54
CA GLN A 371 -8.90 2.37 -8.19
C GLN A 371 -9.84 1.50 -7.35
N LEU A 372 -10.91 1.01 -7.94
CA LEU A 372 -11.87 0.12 -7.29
C LEU A 372 -11.19 -1.20 -6.88
N ILE A 373 -10.34 -1.76 -7.74
CA ILE A 373 -9.53 -2.95 -7.42
C ILE A 373 -8.65 -2.69 -6.19
N VAL A 374 -7.92 -1.57 -6.17
CA VAL A 374 -7.04 -1.21 -5.05
C VAL A 374 -7.85 -1.00 -3.77
N LEU A 375 -8.99 -0.33 -3.85
CA LEU A 375 -9.88 -0.08 -2.72
C LEU A 375 -10.39 -1.38 -2.10
N ILE A 376 -10.86 -2.32 -2.91
CA ILE A 376 -11.33 -3.63 -2.43
C ILE A 376 -10.18 -4.39 -1.77
N TYR A 377 -8.99 -4.36 -2.36
CA TYR A 377 -7.81 -5.03 -1.82
C TYR A 377 -7.39 -4.49 -0.45
N ILE A 378 -7.42 -3.17 -0.27
CA ILE A 378 -7.19 -2.52 1.02
C ILE A 378 -8.28 -2.88 2.02
N SER A 379 -9.55 -2.91 1.59
CA SER A 379 -10.70 -3.25 2.43
C SER A 379 -10.59 -4.68 2.99
N ILE A 380 -10.11 -5.64 2.20
CA ILE A 380 -9.88 -7.02 2.65
C ILE A 380 -8.83 -7.05 3.76
N ASN A 381 -7.72 -6.31 3.61
CA ASN A 381 -6.68 -6.26 4.63
C ASN A 381 -7.16 -5.60 5.94
N ILE A 382 -7.99 -4.57 5.84
CA ILE A 382 -8.64 -3.96 7.02
C ILE A 382 -9.55 -4.98 7.69
N ALA A 383 -10.39 -5.70 6.91
CA ALA A 383 -11.28 -6.73 7.43
C ALA A 383 -10.52 -7.88 8.11
N GLU A 384 -9.41 -8.34 7.55
CA GLU A 384 -8.54 -9.34 8.18
C GLU A 384 -7.93 -8.83 9.47
N THR A 385 -7.49 -7.58 9.52
CA THR A 385 -6.96 -6.97 10.74
C THR A 385 -8.04 -6.93 11.83
N ILE A 386 -9.27 -6.56 11.50
CA ILE A 386 -10.41 -6.60 12.43
C ILE A 386 -10.65 -8.04 12.89
N ARG A 387 -10.63 -9.00 11.96
CA ARG A 387 -10.83 -10.41 12.27
C ARG A 387 -9.76 -10.94 13.21
N THR A 388 -8.49 -10.55 13.07
CA THR A 388 -7.42 -10.96 13.98
C THR A 388 -7.67 -10.45 15.40
N TYR A 389 -8.14 -9.21 15.58
CA TYR A 389 -8.51 -8.70 16.90
C TYR A 389 -9.68 -9.46 17.52
N LEU A 390 -10.66 -9.92 16.73
CA LEU A 390 -11.78 -10.72 17.19
C LEU A 390 -11.38 -12.15 17.53
N TYR A 391 -10.35 -12.71 16.88
CA TYR A 391 -9.89 -14.09 17.16
C TYR A 391 -9.12 -14.23 18.46
N PHE A 392 -8.38 -13.21 18.91
CA PHE A 392 -7.71 -13.23 20.21
C PHE A 392 -8.70 -13.48 21.35
N ASP A 393 -9.93 -13.12 21.17
CA ASP A 393 -10.99 -13.20 22.15
C ASP A 393 -11.69 -14.57 22.19
N LYS A 394 -11.47 -15.42 21.18
CA LYS A 394 -11.97 -16.81 21.19
C LYS A 394 -11.17 -17.76 22.07
N TYR A 395 -9.94 -17.42 22.41
CA TYR A 395 -9.20 -18.08 23.49
C TYR A 395 -9.72 -17.58 24.86
N LYS A 396 -10.99 -17.89 25.14
CA LYS A 396 -11.46 -17.81 26.52
C LYS A 396 -10.52 -18.63 27.37
N SER A 397 -9.94 -17.96 28.34
CA SER A 397 -8.99 -18.54 29.23
C SER A 397 -9.47 -19.92 29.72
N PHE A 398 -8.63 -20.91 29.55
CA PHE A 398 -8.75 -22.24 30.14
C PHE A 398 -9.15 -22.18 31.63
N LEU A 399 -8.78 -21.13 32.32
CA LEU A 399 -9.15 -20.81 33.71
C LEU A 399 -10.63 -20.42 33.89
N ASN A 400 -11.37 -19.95 32.92
CA ASN A 400 -12.80 -19.62 33.04
C ASN A 400 -13.73 -20.85 33.01
N GLN A 401 -13.19 -22.06 32.77
CA GLN A 401 -13.94 -23.31 32.90
C GLN A 401 -13.94 -23.85 34.34
N TYR A 402 -13.14 -23.28 35.22
CA TYR A 402 -12.99 -23.74 36.63
C TYR A 402 -13.44 -22.71 37.69
N TRP A 403 -14.04 -21.60 37.24
CA TRP A 403 -14.70 -20.63 38.15
C TRP A 403 -16.16 -20.42 37.81
#